data_aab6e4ad68cad3025bc43ecc7fcf9177
#
_entry.id   aab6e4ad68cad3025bc43ecc7fcf9177
#
_cell.length_a   1.000
_cell.length_b   1.000
_cell.length_c   1.000
_cell.angle_alpha   90.00
_cell.angle_beta   90.00
_cell.angle_gamma   90.00
#
_symmetry.space_group_name_H-M   'P 1'
#
loop_
_entity.id
_entity.type
_entity.pdbx_description
1 polymer ?
#
loop_
_entity_poly.entity_id
_entity_poly.type
_entity_poly.pdbx_seq_one_letter_code
_entity_poly.pdbx_strand_id
1 'polypeptide(L)'
;MNNSALLHIVERLEGLVGKLPESIRKPVLSELTPLKELFLQQRPPCFVLTGSEEMPLLEFVARVFAPDSAGSPSQETLTGLYRWQTVTLGTHGSIQLLDARGADDAALDLVHQALDEHPPDLFFFLPALRGGAGESKKDIDRLEKLLQWNRPGARLLELQTSDAPSVLKQQTGSSAICASLLGIFPLGSGLRHRLVSELPNEARVELVRSIGDPQAQSEIAELLVKSTSAICTAIGAQPIPLADLPILTTLQLVMVSGIMYLSGRERSLRAATEFVGALGANVGIGMLLREGARAALKFFPGWGNVLCGMIAGAGTFAIGRAAVVYFIEGATLRDARRAFARHKKERIPLPGRLAKALPDSRKKDNAGTP
;
A
#
# COMPACT_ATOMS: atom_id res chain seq x y z
N MET A 1 8.11 -14.02 -9.15
CA MET A 1 8.12 -13.28 -10.45
C MET A 1 9.30 -12.33 -10.41
N ASN A 2 10.17 -12.32 -11.42
CA ASN A 2 11.31 -11.39 -11.44
C ASN A 2 10.82 -9.95 -11.51
N ASN A 3 11.38 -9.07 -10.68
CA ASN A 3 11.12 -7.63 -10.72
C ASN A 3 11.33 -7.03 -12.14
N SER A 4 12.18 -7.64 -12.95
CA SER A 4 12.41 -7.25 -14.34
C SER A 4 11.15 -7.30 -15.23
N ALA A 5 10.30 -8.31 -15.07
CA ALA A 5 9.07 -8.41 -15.85
C ALA A 5 8.04 -7.33 -15.49
N LEU A 6 7.97 -6.96 -14.21
CA LEU A 6 7.13 -5.86 -13.74
C LEU A 6 7.66 -4.51 -14.21
N LEU A 7 8.97 -4.30 -14.17
CA LEU A 7 9.63 -3.09 -14.68
C LEU A 7 9.31 -2.88 -16.16
N HIS A 8 9.43 -3.91 -17.00
CA HIS A 8 9.06 -3.82 -18.41
C HIS A 8 7.59 -3.46 -18.65
N ILE A 9 6.68 -3.95 -17.80
CA ILE A 9 5.26 -3.59 -17.88
C ILE A 9 5.07 -2.11 -17.57
N VAL A 10 5.75 -1.60 -16.56
CA VAL A 10 5.64 -0.19 -16.16
C VAL A 10 6.32 0.73 -17.15
N GLU A 11 7.50 0.41 -17.66
CA GLU A 11 8.13 1.17 -18.74
C GLU A 11 7.23 1.27 -19.98
N ARG A 12 6.59 0.16 -20.34
CA ARG A 12 5.59 0.15 -21.42
C ARG A 12 4.38 1.05 -21.11
N LEU A 13 3.90 1.02 -19.86
CA LEU A 13 2.81 1.88 -19.41
C LEU A 13 3.22 3.35 -19.41
N GLU A 14 4.40 3.70 -18.92
CA GLU A 14 4.94 5.06 -18.97
C GLU A 14 5.08 5.57 -20.42
N GLY A 15 5.57 4.72 -21.31
CA GLY A 15 5.64 5.03 -22.75
C GLY A 15 4.27 5.26 -23.39
N LEU A 16 3.24 4.56 -22.94
CA LEU A 16 1.87 4.74 -23.41
C LEU A 16 1.22 5.98 -22.79
N VAL A 17 1.43 6.19 -21.49
CA VAL A 17 0.95 7.38 -20.77
C VAL A 17 1.56 8.65 -21.38
N GLY A 18 2.82 8.60 -21.85
CA GLY A 18 3.47 9.70 -22.56
C GLY A 18 2.75 10.13 -23.87
N LYS A 19 2.00 9.20 -24.49
CA LYS A 19 1.22 9.45 -25.73
C LYS A 19 -0.20 9.95 -25.45
N LEU A 20 -0.65 9.97 -24.19
CA LEU A 20 -1.98 10.44 -23.80
C LEU A 20 -2.06 11.98 -23.86
N PRO A 21 -3.23 12.55 -24.19
CA PRO A 21 -3.48 13.98 -24.03
C PRO A 21 -3.19 14.44 -22.59
N GLU A 22 -2.71 15.66 -22.43
CA GLU A 22 -2.25 16.18 -21.14
C GLU A 22 -3.36 16.15 -20.06
N SER A 23 -4.60 16.37 -20.48
CA SER A 23 -5.78 16.32 -19.60
C SER A 23 -6.02 14.96 -18.95
N ILE A 24 -5.53 13.87 -19.57
CA ILE A 24 -5.68 12.49 -19.07
C ILE A 24 -4.35 12.01 -18.48
N ARG A 25 -3.23 12.44 -19.05
CA ARG A 25 -1.89 12.06 -18.60
C ARG A 25 -1.64 12.39 -17.13
N LYS A 26 -1.98 13.62 -16.69
CA LYS A 26 -1.79 14.03 -15.29
C LYS A 26 -2.55 13.14 -14.29
N PRO A 27 -3.87 12.90 -14.45
CA PRO A 27 -4.60 11.98 -13.56
C PRO A 27 -4.06 10.54 -13.60
N VAL A 28 -3.65 10.04 -14.76
CA VAL A 28 -3.09 8.68 -14.86
C VAL A 28 -1.73 8.59 -14.14
N LEU A 29 -0.87 9.57 -14.30
CA LEU A 29 0.43 9.61 -13.61
C LEU A 29 0.26 9.74 -12.10
N SER A 30 -0.70 10.53 -11.60
CA SER A 30 -0.98 10.64 -10.18
C SER A 30 -1.44 9.34 -9.53
N GLU A 31 -2.10 8.46 -10.29
CA GLU A 31 -2.49 7.12 -9.83
C GLU A 31 -1.39 6.08 -10.04
N LEU A 32 -0.56 6.25 -11.07
CA LEU A 32 0.51 5.31 -11.39
C LEU A 32 1.69 5.42 -10.43
N THR A 33 2.02 6.62 -9.94
CA THR A 33 3.14 6.86 -9.03
C THR A 33 2.99 6.08 -7.71
N PRO A 34 1.87 6.16 -6.97
CA PRO A 34 1.68 5.36 -5.77
C PRO A 34 1.73 3.84 -6.02
N LEU A 35 1.23 3.39 -7.17
CA LEU A 35 1.30 1.97 -7.53
C LEU A 35 2.74 1.51 -7.79
N LYS A 36 3.54 2.36 -8.42
CA LYS A 36 4.96 2.09 -8.68
C LYS A 36 5.73 1.98 -7.36
N GLU A 37 5.53 2.92 -6.45
CA GLU A 37 6.11 2.91 -5.11
C GLU A 37 5.69 1.66 -4.34
N LEU A 38 4.39 1.37 -4.24
CA LEU A 38 3.86 0.23 -3.50
C LEU A 38 4.31 -1.13 -4.04
N PHE A 39 4.50 -1.30 -5.35
CA PHE A 39 4.66 -2.63 -5.95
C PHE A 39 5.97 -2.88 -6.69
N LEU A 40 6.70 -1.83 -7.07
CA LEU A 40 7.96 -1.96 -7.80
C LEU A 40 9.18 -1.55 -6.98
N GLN A 41 9.03 -0.54 -6.13
CA GLN A 41 10.10 -0.01 -5.29
C GLN A 41 10.05 -0.58 -3.87
N GLN A 42 9.41 -1.73 -3.70
CA GLN A 42 9.25 -2.38 -2.41
C GLN A 42 10.59 -2.66 -1.75
N ARG A 43 10.67 -2.31 -0.47
CA ARG A 43 11.77 -2.61 0.42
C ARG A 43 11.26 -2.92 1.83
N PRO A 44 12.02 -3.65 2.62
CA PRO A 44 11.74 -3.78 4.04
C PRO A 44 11.73 -2.40 4.72
N PRO A 45 10.80 -2.17 5.67
CA PRO A 45 10.83 -0.97 6.49
C PRO A 45 12.07 -0.96 7.41
N CYS A 46 12.63 0.23 7.60
CA CYS A 46 13.83 0.47 8.41
C CYS A 46 13.44 1.18 9.70
N PHE A 47 13.62 0.51 10.83
CA PHE A 47 13.28 1.03 12.16
C PHE A 47 14.50 1.18 13.02
N VAL A 48 14.60 2.29 13.74
CA VAL A 48 15.61 2.52 14.77
C VAL A 48 14.97 2.47 16.14
N LEU A 49 15.50 1.66 17.03
CA LEU A 49 15.06 1.55 18.41
C LEU A 49 15.99 2.32 19.32
N THR A 50 15.43 3.23 20.13
CA THR A 50 16.17 4.10 21.07
C THR A 50 15.54 4.08 22.46
N GLY A 51 16.23 4.60 23.44
CA GLY A 51 15.74 4.70 24.82
C GLY A 51 16.28 3.57 25.71
N SER A 52 15.44 3.05 26.58
CA SER A 52 15.81 2.06 27.60
C SER A 52 16.00 0.65 27.05
N GLU A 53 16.97 -0.07 27.62
CA GLU A 53 17.25 -1.48 27.35
C GLU A 53 16.45 -2.45 28.25
N GLU A 54 15.61 -1.94 29.16
CA GLU A 54 14.88 -2.79 30.10
C GLU A 54 14.00 -3.85 29.42
N MET A 55 13.49 -3.57 28.21
CA MET A 55 12.75 -4.55 27.43
C MET A 55 13.70 -5.32 26.50
N PRO A 56 13.78 -6.66 26.58
CA PRO A 56 14.53 -7.46 25.64
C PRO A 56 14.10 -7.23 24.19
N LEU A 57 15.06 -7.17 23.27
CA LEU A 57 14.77 -6.89 21.84
C LEU A 57 13.79 -7.87 21.22
N LEU A 58 13.90 -9.16 21.55
CA LEU A 58 12.97 -10.20 21.10
C LEU A 58 11.55 -9.95 21.58
N GLU A 59 11.39 -9.52 22.85
CA GLU A 59 10.08 -9.19 23.41
C GLU A 59 9.49 -7.96 22.71
N PHE A 60 10.30 -6.94 22.45
CA PHE A 60 9.89 -5.78 21.66
C PHE A 60 9.38 -6.18 20.27
N VAL A 61 10.17 -6.96 19.52
CA VAL A 61 9.80 -7.42 18.18
C VAL A 61 8.51 -8.24 18.22
N ALA A 62 8.38 -9.14 19.19
CA ALA A 62 7.16 -9.95 19.35
C ALA A 62 5.92 -9.09 19.63
N ARG A 63 6.02 -8.12 20.53
CA ARG A 63 4.89 -7.25 20.89
C ARG A 63 4.46 -6.30 19.77
N VAL A 64 5.42 -5.76 19.02
CA VAL A 64 5.13 -4.76 18.00
C VAL A 64 4.73 -5.40 16.68
N PHE A 65 5.45 -6.43 16.24
CA PHE A 65 5.35 -6.94 14.86
C PHE A 65 4.77 -8.35 14.75
N ALA A 66 4.93 -9.23 15.76
CA ALA A 66 4.43 -10.59 15.64
C ALA A 66 2.91 -10.63 15.78
N PRO A 67 2.19 -11.30 14.87
CA PRO A 67 0.78 -11.64 15.09
C PRO A 67 0.67 -12.67 16.22
N ASP A 68 -0.47 -12.68 16.92
CA ASP A 68 -0.74 -13.55 18.08
C ASP A 68 -0.54 -15.06 17.84
N SER A 69 -0.32 -15.46 16.58
CA SER A 69 -0.19 -16.85 16.13
C SER A 69 1.08 -17.17 15.34
N ALA A 70 1.94 -16.21 15.06
CA ALA A 70 3.16 -16.46 14.28
C ALA A 70 4.35 -16.71 15.21
N GLY A 71 5.12 -17.73 14.90
CA GLY A 71 6.29 -18.13 15.69
C GLY A 71 7.24 -16.99 16.02
N SER A 72 7.81 -17.05 17.21
CA SER A 72 8.78 -16.06 17.68
C SER A 72 9.92 -15.87 16.66
N PRO A 73 10.40 -14.64 16.46
CA PRO A 73 11.55 -14.41 15.59
C PRO A 73 12.74 -15.25 16.04
N SER A 74 13.48 -15.78 15.07
CA SER A 74 14.62 -16.65 15.35
C SER A 74 15.68 -15.90 16.16
N GLN A 75 16.08 -16.46 17.28
CA GLN A 75 17.03 -15.85 18.20
C GLN A 75 18.43 -15.59 17.58
N GLU A 76 18.77 -16.34 16.54
CA GLU A 76 20.07 -16.22 15.86
C GLU A 76 20.25 -14.91 15.06
N THR A 77 19.17 -14.19 14.78
CA THR A 77 19.19 -13.02 13.89
C THR A 77 19.47 -11.70 14.65
N LEU A 78 19.42 -11.70 15.99
CA LEU A 78 19.44 -10.46 16.80
C LEU A 78 20.72 -10.29 17.63
N THR A 79 21.90 -10.54 17.04
CA THR A 79 23.20 -10.50 17.77
C THR A 79 24.06 -9.27 17.45
N GLY A 80 23.68 -8.45 16.46
CA GLY A 80 24.49 -7.31 16.02
C GLY A 80 24.08 -6.02 16.75
N LEU A 81 24.89 -5.57 17.69
CA LEU A 81 24.71 -4.25 18.30
C LEU A 81 25.08 -3.14 17.31
N TYR A 82 24.29 -2.07 17.28
CA TYR A 82 24.54 -0.82 16.54
C TYR A 82 24.71 -0.99 15.01
N ARG A 83 24.10 -2.04 14.43
CA ARG A 83 24.09 -2.32 13.00
C ARG A 83 22.70 -2.71 12.53
N TRP A 84 22.43 -2.48 11.27
CA TRP A 84 21.20 -2.95 10.65
C TRP A 84 21.13 -4.48 10.68
N GLN A 85 20.02 -4.99 11.19
CA GLN A 85 19.72 -6.42 11.27
C GLN A 85 18.44 -6.68 10.52
N THR A 86 18.45 -7.73 9.68
CA THR A 86 17.24 -8.21 9.02
C THR A 86 16.50 -9.13 9.98
N VAL A 87 15.33 -8.73 10.41
CA VAL A 87 14.45 -9.53 11.26
C VAL A 87 13.35 -10.11 10.39
N THR A 88 13.34 -11.44 10.27
CA THR A 88 12.28 -12.16 9.55
C THR A 88 11.07 -12.29 10.46
N LEU A 89 9.92 -11.84 9.98
CA LEU A 89 8.64 -11.89 10.69
C LEU A 89 7.74 -12.94 10.03
N GLY A 90 7.43 -13.99 10.77
CA GLY A 90 6.63 -15.10 10.23
C GLY A 90 7.27 -15.76 9.02
N THR A 91 6.45 -16.21 8.06
CA THR A 91 6.90 -16.92 6.86
C THR A 91 7.12 -16.03 5.65
N HIS A 92 6.76 -14.75 5.68
CA HIS A 92 6.52 -14.00 4.45
C HIS A 92 7.06 -12.58 4.40
N GLY A 93 7.72 -12.09 5.44
CA GLY A 93 8.22 -10.72 5.42
C GLY A 93 9.42 -10.48 6.31
N SER A 94 10.10 -9.37 6.10
CA SER A 94 11.23 -8.94 6.91
C SER A 94 11.18 -7.44 7.16
N ILE A 95 11.77 -7.03 8.27
CA ILE A 95 12.04 -5.64 8.61
C ILE A 95 13.55 -5.45 8.80
N GLN A 96 14.01 -4.23 8.64
CA GLN A 96 15.35 -3.83 9.07
C GLN A 96 15.23 -3.13 10.42
N LEU A 97 15.99 -3.59 11.39
CA LEU A 97 16.00 -3.04 12.74
C LEU A 97 17.41 -2.68 13.15
N LEU A 98 17.61 -1.43 13.60
CA LEU A 98 18.83 -0.93 14.21
C LEU A 98 18.55 -0.68 15.70
N ASP A 99 19.18 -1.48 16.56
CA ASP A 99 19.10 -1.25 18.01
C ASP A 99 20.20 -0.27 18.45
N ALA A 100 19.79 0.96 18.72
CA ALA A 100 20.65 2.05 19.19
C ALA A 100 20.46 2.34 20.70
N ARG A 101 19.74 1.47 21.42
CA ARG A 101 19.59 1.61 22.87
C ARG A 101 20.94 1.42 23.56
N GLY A 102 21.12 2.10 24.66
CA GLY A 102 22.35 1.98 25.47
C GLY A 102 23.63 2.49 24.79
N ALA A 103 23.58 3.00 23.55
CA ALA A 103 24.76 3.47 22.84
C ALA A 103 25.50 4.56 23.62
N ASP A 104 26.77 4.35 23.90
CA ASP A 104 27.67 5.38 24.40
C ASP A 104 28.20 6.28 23.23
N ASP A 105 29.00 7.27 23.53
CA ASP A 105 29.48 8.19 22.50
C ASP A 105 30.32 7.49 21.40
N ALA A 106 31.05 6.40 21.73
CA ALA A 106 31.79 5.61 20.74
C ALA A 106 30.84 4.75 19.86
N ALA A 107 29.82 4.21 20.46
CA ALA A 107 28.78 3.44 19.73
C ALA A 107 27.90 4.33 18.86
N LEU A 108 27.69 5.59 19.24
CA LEU A 108 26.95 6.55 18.41
C LEU A 108 27.59 6.75 17.04
N ASP A 109 28.92 6.71 16.93
CA ASP A 109 29.59 6.80 15.63
C ASP A 109 29.24 5.62 14.71
N LEU A 110 29.14 4.41 15.29
CA LEU A 110 28.68 3.23 14.53
C LEU A 110 27.21 3.35 14.12
N VAL A 111 26.38 3.89 14.99
CA VAL A 111 24.95 4.15 14.67
C VAL A 111 24.84 5.17 13.55
N HIS A 112 25.63 6.26 13.60
CA HIS A 112 25.65 7.27 12.55
C HIS A 112 26.07 6.68 11.21
N GLN A 113 27.13 5.85 11.18
CA GLN A 113 27.54 5.15 9.97
C GLN A 113 26.41 4.27 9.41
N ALA A 114 25.71 3.54 10.26
CA ALA A 114 24.57 2.71 9.83
C ALA A 114 23.40 3.56 9.28
N LEU A 115 23.13 4.72 9.87
CA LEU A 115 22.09 5.65 9.39
C LEU A 115 22.46 6.30 8.04
N ASP A 116 23.73 6.50 7.76
CA ASP A 116 24.22 7.00 6.46
C ASP A 116 24.07 5.95 5.35
N GLU A 117 24.25 4.66 5.69
CA GLU A 117 24.03 3.56 4.74
C GLU A 117 22.57 3.40 4.36
N HIS A 118 21.68 3.42 5.35
CA HIS A 118 20.25 3.25 5.18
C HIS A 118 19.47 4.24 6.04
N PRO A 119 18.78 5.23 5.44
CA PRO A 119 17.97 6.16 6.21
C PRO A 119 16.77 5.42 6.84
N PRO A 120 16.47 5.68 8.12
CA PRO A 120 15.35 5.06 8.80
C PRO A 120 14.00 5.63 8.32
N ASP A 121 12.98 4.78 8.33
CA ASP A 121 11.60 5.21 8.10
C ASP A 121 10.99 5.78 9.37
N LEU A 122 11.37 5.21 10.54
CA LEU A 122 10.78 5.58 11.81
C LEU A 122 11.74 5.27 12.98
N PHE A 123 11.75 6.17 13.96
CA PHE A 123 12.38 5.96 15.25
C PHE A 123 11.32 5.51 16.28
N PHE A 124 11.66 4.50 17.07
CA PHE A 124 10.95 4.12 18.27
C PHE A 124 11.71 4.57 19.49
N PHE A 125 11.03 5.24 20.41
CA PHE A 125 11.57 5.57 21.73
C PHE A 125 10.86 4.74 22.79
N LEU A 126 11.64 3.97 23.55
CA LEU A 126 11.16 3.19 24.69
C LEU A 126 11.62 3.90 25.97
N PRO A 127 10.71 4.52 26.72
CA PRO A 127 11.06 5.09 28.02
C PRO A 127 11.40 4.00 29.03
N ALA A 128 12.28 4.29 29.97
CA ALA A 128 12.59 3.41 31.10
C ALA A 128 11.37 3.19 31.98
N LEU A 129 11.09 1.94 32.34
CA LEU A 129 9.96 1.55 33.19
C LEU A 129 10.23 1.89 34.67
N ARG A 130 11.48 1.77 35.10
CA ARG A 130 11.92 1.90 36.49
C ARG A 130 13.02 2.95 36.68
N GLY A 131 13.47 3.59 35.61
CA GLY A 131 14.57 4.53 35.61
C GLY A 131 14.26 5.81 36.35
N GLY A 132 15.23 6.32 37.11
CA GLY A 132 15.17 7.64 37.70
C GLY A 132 15.24 8.74 36.65
N ALA A 133 14.90 10.00 37.00
CA ALA A 133 14.92 11.16 36.10
C ALA A 133 16.28 11.34 35.37
N GLY A 134 17.40 10.86 35.94
CA GLY A 134 18.72 10.94 35.34
C GLY A 134 18.97 9.97 34.19
N GLU A 135 18.40 8.76 34.21
CA GLU A 135 18.50 7.79 33.11
C GLU A 135 17.63 8.23 31.93
N SER A 136 16.40 8.64 32.20
CA SER A 136 15.52 9.20 31.19
C SER A 136 16.15 10.40 30.48
N LYS A 137 16.90 11.24 31.19
CA LYS A 137 17.59 12.38 30.59
C LYS A 137 18.70 11.94 29.62
N LYS A 138 19.51 10.93 29.98
CA LYS A 138 20.57 10.40 29.11
C LYS A 138 19.98 9.80 27.82
N ASP A 139 18.87 9.06 27.93
CA ASP A 139 18.21 8.47 26.77
C ASP A 139 17.62 9.54 25.82
N ILE A 140 17.13 10.62 26.40
CA ILE A 140 16.63 11.77 25.63
C ILE A 140 17.77 12.52 24.95
N ASP A 141 18.89 12.76 25.65
CA ASP A 141 20.07 13.42 25.08
C ASP A 141 20.64 12.59 23.90
N ARG A 142 20.64 11.26 23.99
CA ARG A 142 21.01 10.35 22.89
C ARG A 142 20.05 10.44 21.71
N LEU A 143 18.76 10.37 22.00
CA LEU A 143 17.72 10.52 20.97
C LEU A 143 17.86 11.86 20.24
N GLU A 144 18.13 12.94 20.97
CA GLU A 144 18.34 14.25 20.38
C GLU A 144 19.53 14.30 19.44
N LYS A 145 20.66 13.70 19.83
CA LYS A 145 21.85 13.57 18.97
C LYS A 145 21.53 12.79 17.69
N LEU A 146 20.78 11.68 17.79
CA LEU A 146 20.37 10.88 16.63
C LEU A 146 19.41 11.63 15.70
N LEU A 147 18.45 12.37 16.23
CA LEU A 147 17.50 13.16 15.43
C LEU A 147 18.16 14.36 14.76
N GLN A 148 19.17 14.99 15.39
CA GLN A 148 19.95 16.07 14.80
C GLN A 148 20.86 15.59 13.67
N TRP A 149 21.40 14.39 13.78
CA TRP A 149 22.21 13.76 12.73
C TRP A 149 21.35 13.37 11.54
N ASN A 150 20.18 12.83 11.81
CA ASN A 150 19.26 12.41 10.77
C ASN A 150 18.59 13.63 10.13
N ARG A 151 18.40 13.59 8.81
CA ARG A 151 17.89 14.71 8.00
C ARG A 151 16.55 15.25 8.53
N PRO A 152 16.21 16.53 8.28
CA PRO A 152 14.92 17.08 8.67
C PRO A 152 13.76 16.24 8.12
N GLY A 153 12.88 15.76 9.01
CA GLY A 153 11.75 14.92 8.67
C GLY A 153 11.75 13.51 9.28
N ALA A 154 12.76 13.17 10.10
CA ALA A 154 12.74 11.94 10.89
C ALA A 154 11.46 11.86 11.71
N ARG A 155 10.75 10.72 11.61
CA ARG A 155 9.52 10.46 12.33
C ARG A 155 9.80 9.67 13.59
N LEU A 156 9.15 10.02 14.69
CA LEU A 156 9.39 9.43 16.00
C LEU A 156 8.08 8.98 16.65
N LEU A 157 8.06 7.78 17.19
CA LEU A 157 6.97 7.26 18.04
C LEU A 157 7.51 6.96 19.43
N GLU A 158 6.91 7.55 20.46
CA GLU A 158 7.11 7.13 21.84
C GLU A 158 6.21 5.93 22.14
N LEU A 159 6.79 4.82 22.57
CA LEU A 159 6.07 3.61 22.88
C LEU A 159 5.80 3.51 24.38
N GLN A 160 4.55 3.54 24.75
CA GLN A 160 4.12 3.48 26.14
C GLN A 160 4.05 2.02 26.59
N THR A 161 4.85 1.67 27.59
CA THR A 161 4.89 0.33 28.18
C THR A 161 4.03 0.19 29.43
N SER A 162 3.59 1.33 30.00
CA SER A 162 2.73 1.42 31.18
C SER A 162 1.81 2.64 31.08
N ASP A 163 0.89 2.81 32.01
CA ASP A 163 0.00 4.00 32.11
C ASP A 163 0.74 5.27 32.57
N ALA A 164 2.07 5.24 32.62
CA ALA A 164 2.89 6.39 32.99
C ALA A 164 2.74 7.53 31.94
N PRO A 165 2.81 8.79 32.38
CA PRO A 165 2.73 9.92 31.45
C PRO A 165 3.93 9.94 30.50
N SER A 166 3.76 10.54 29.32
CA SER A 166 4.80 10.66 28.32
C SER A 166 6.06 11.33 28.85
N VAL A 167 7.19 10.65 28.72
CA VAL A 167 8.50 11.17 29.13
C VAL A 167 8.93 12.30 28.19
N LEU A 168 8.73 12.13 26.88
CA LEU A 168 9.12 13.15 25.89
C LEU A 168 8.32 14.44 26.03
N LYS A 169 7.01 14.35 26.33
CA LYS A 169 6.17 15.53 26.55
C LYS A 169 6.52 16.30 27.83
N GLN A 170 6.96 15.62 28.86
CA GLN A 170 7.32 16.26 30.13
C GLN A 170 8.64 17.02 30.08
N GLN A 171 9.58 16.58 29.23
CA GLN A 171 10.91 17.15 29.12
C GLN A 171 11.10 18.05 27.87
N THR A 172 10.02 18.53 27.27
CA THR A 172 10.02 19.31 26.05
C THR A 172 10.64 20.70 26.19
N GLY A 173 11.99 20.72 26.12
CA GLY A 173 12.74 21.92 25.77
C GLY A 173 13.31 21.86 24.35
N SER A 174 13.36 20.68 23.70
CA SER A 174 14.00 20.48 22.40
C SER A 174 13.00 20.55 21.25
N SER A 175 13.18 21.53 20.37
CA SER A 175 12.38 21.74 19.16
C SER A 175 12.44 20.55 18.19
N ALA A 176 13.59 19.84 18.11
CA ALA A 176 13.79 18.71 17.21
C ALA A 176 12.92 17.50 17.59
N ILE A 177 12.87 17.16 18.88
CA ILE A 177 12.03 16.05 19.39
C ILE A 177 10.55 16.35 19.17
N CYS A 178 10.13 17.58 19.52
CA CYS A 178 8.72 17.99 19.36
C CYS A 178 8.28 17.97 17.89
N ALA A 179 9.13 18.42 16.98
CA ALA A 179 8.83 18.44 15.55
C ALA A 179 8.76 17.03 14.94
N SER A 180 9.51 16.06 15.49
CA SER A 180 9.60 14.70 15.01
C SER A 180 8.57 13.76 15.65
N LEU A 181 7.98 14.12 16.80
CA LEU A 181 7.09 13.26 17.56
C LEU A 181 5.71 13.15 16.90
N LEU A 182 5.42 11.98 16.33
CA LEU A 182 4.12 11.65 15.74
C LEU A 182 3.06 11.33 16.79
N GLY A 183 3.46 10.79 17.92
CA GLY A 183 2.54 10.44 18.98
C GLY A 183 3.09 9.47 20.01
N ILE A 184 2.24 9.14 20.97
CA ILE A 184 2.51 8.20 22.06
C ILE A 184 1.53 7.05 21.89
N PHE A 185 2.04 5.83 21.84
CA PHE A 185 1.21 4.66 21.59
C PHE A 185 1.52 3.56 22.60
N PRO A 186 0.46 2.93 23.14
CA PRO A 186 0.64 1.71 23.92
C PRO A 186 1.17 0.59 23.01
N LEU A 187 2.05 -0.24 23.57
CA LEU A 187 2.49 -1.46 22.92
C LEU A 187 1.30 -2.41 22.77
N GLY A 188 0.82 -2.61 21.54
CA GLY A 188 -0.32 -3.47 21.27
C GLY A 188 -0.90 -3.33 19.86
N SER A 189 -2.11 -3.86 19.66
CA SER A 189 -2.77 -3.96 18.35
C SER A 189 -3.00 -2.61 17.64
N GLY A 190 -3.31 -1.55 18.39
CA GLY A 190 -3.51 -0.21 17.80
C GLY A 190 -2.25 0.40 17.17
N LEU A 191 -1.07 0.02 17.65
CA LEU A 191 0.21 0.48 17.12
C LEU A 191 0.44 0.00 15.67
N ARG A 192 0.07 -1.23 15.35
CA ARG A 192 0.29 -1.84 14.02
C ARG A 192 -0.38 -1.06 12.91
N HIS A 193 -1.64 -0.70 13.10
CA HIS A 193 -2.37 0.11 12.13
C HIS A 193 -1.72 1.49 11.94
N ARG A 194 -1.27 2.12 13.03
CA ARG A 194 -0.57 3.40 12.98
C ARG A 194 0.75 3.30 12.22
N LEU A 195 1.54 2.26 12.47
CA LEU A 195 2.79 2.03 11.75
C LEU A 195 2.59 1.98 10.23
N VAL A 196 1.59 1.23 9.78
CA VAL A 196 1.26 1.13 8.35
C VAL A 196 0.92 2.51 7.75
N SER A 197 0.19 3.36 8.48
CA SER A 197 -0.19 4.68 7.98
C SER A 197 0.97 5.68 7.91
N GLU A 198 1.98 5.53 8.77
CA GLU A 198 3.12 6.46 8.85
C GLU A 198 4.29 6.09 7.93
N LEU A 199 4.34 4.85 7.45
CA LEU A 199 5.41 4.42 6.56
C LEU A 199 5.25 4.98 5.14
N PRO A 200 6.37 5.21 4.42
CA PRO A 200 6.34 5.50 3.00
C PRO A 200 5.78 4.30 2.21
N ASN A 201 5.23 4.57 1.03
CA ASN A 201 4.56 3.55 0.23
C ASN A 201 5.43 2.33 -0.08
N GLU A 202 6.73 2.53 -0.29
CA GLU A 202 7.72 1.49 -0.60
C GLU A 202 7.86 0.47 0.53
N ALA A 203 7.68 0.89 1.77
CA ALA A 203 7.85 0.05 2.97
C ALA A 203 6.54 -0.55 3.48
N ARG A 204 5.37 0.01 3.10
CA ARG A 204 4.05 -0.40 3.61
C ARG A 204 3.71 -1.84 3.29
N VAL A 205 3.94 -2.25 2.05
CA VAL A 205 3.52 -3.58 1.57
C VAL A 205 4.25 -4.69 2.31
N GLU A 206 5.58 -4.54 2.50
CA GLU A 206 6.36 -5.53 3.24
C GLU A 206 5.95 -5.59 4.72
N LEU A 207 5.67 -4.44 5.36
CA LEU A 207 5.18 -4.44 6.73
C LEU A 207 3.81 -5.12 6.86
N VAL A 208 2.85 -4.74 6.01
CA VAL A 208 1.49 -5.30 6.04
C VAL A 208 1.50 -6.81 5.80
N ARG A 209 2.35 -7.26 4.89
CA ARG A 209 2.56 -8.69 4.61
C ARG A 209 3.16 -9.41 5.80
N SER A 210 4.13 -8.79 6.48
CA SER A 210 4.83 -9.37 7.64
C SER A 210 3.93 -9.48 8.87
N ILE A 211 3.14 -8.45 9.13
CA ILE A 211 2.21 -8.41 10.27
C ILE A 211 1.00 -9.33 10.04
N GLY A 212 0.59 -9.53 8.78
CA GLY A 212 -0.55 -10.38 8.42
C GLY A 212 -1.90 -9.83 8.89
N ASP A 213 -2.03 -8.51 9.14
CA ASP A 213 -3.29 -7.88 9.54
C ASP A 213 -4.26 -7.77 8.36
N PRO A 214 -5.40 -8.48 8.38
CA PRO A 214 -6.36 -8.48 7.27
C PRO A 214 -6.95 -7.11 6.97
N GLN A 215 -7.10 -6.24 7.98
CA GLN A 215 -7.62 -4.89 7.80
C GLN A 215 -6.63 -4.04 7.00
N ALA A 216 -5.37 -4.00 7.43
CA ALA A 216 -4.31 -3.28 6.73
C ALA A 216 -4.08 -3.84 5.31
N GLN A 217 -4.15 -5.17 5.14
CA GLN A 217 -4.09 -5.82 3.82
C GLN A 217 -5.23 -5.34 2.91
N SER A 218 -6.46 -5.27 3.45
CA SER A 218 -7.63 -4.82 2.70
C SER A 218 -7.53 -3.35 2.29
N GLU A 219 -7.03 -2.49 3.17
CA GLU A 219 -6.86 -1.05 2.87
C GLU A 219 -5.87 -0.82 1.71
N ILE A 220 -4.71 -1.48 1.74
CA ILE A 220 -3.72 -1.40 0.65
C ILE A 220 -4.29 -2.02 -0.64
N ALA A 221 -4.97 -3.15 -0.53
CA ALA A 221 -5.61 -3.79 -1.68
C ALA A 221 -6.70 -2.91 -2.29
N GLU A 222 -7.49 -2.20 -1.49
CA GLU A 222 -8.49 -1.25 -1.99
C GLU A 222 -7.84 -0.07 -2.73
N LEU A 223 -6.74 0.46 -2.23
CA LEU A 223 -5.98 1.49 -2.93
C LEU A 223 -5.53 0.97 -4.30
N LEU A 224 -4.92 -0.22 -4.34
CA LEU A 224 -4.49 -0.88 -5.57
C LEU A 224 -5.65 -1.05 -6.56
N VAL A 225 -6.81 -1.52 -6.09
CA VAL A 225 -8.00 -1.73 -6.93
C VAL A 225 -8.53 -0.40 -7.47
N LYS A 226 -8.61 0.64 -6.64
CA LYS A 226 -9.10 1.97 -7.05
C LYS A 226 -8.19 2.59 -8.10
N SER A 227 -6.90 2.65 -7.84
CA SER A 227 -5.91 3.25 -8.76
C SER A 227 -5.83 2.47 -10.07
N THR A 228 -5.75 1.13 -10.04
CA THR A 228 -5.74 0.33 -11.27
C THR A 228 -7.02 0.51 -12.08
N SER A 229 -8.19 0.60 -11.40
CA SER A 229 -9.46 0.83 -12.07
C SER A 229 -9.53 2.21 -12.73
N ALA A 230 -9.00 3.25 -12.07
CA ALA A 230 -8.92 4.60 -12.63
C ALA A 230 -8.04 4.63 -13.89
N ILE A 231 -6.87 4.00 -13.83
CA ILE A 231 -5.96 3.86 -14.98
C ILE A 231 -6.65 3.12 -16.13
N CYS A 232 -7.29 1.99 -15.86
CA CYS A 232 -8.02 1.22 -16.87
C CYS A 232 -9.19 2.01 -17.47
N THR A 233 -9.87 2.84 -16.68
CA THR A 233 -10.92 3.75 -17.18
C THR A 233 -10.33 4.76 -18.17
N ALA A 234 -9.22 5.40 -17.80
CA ALA A 234 -8.57 6.41 -18.61
C ALA A 234 -8.03 5.83 -19.94
N ILE A 235 -7.41 4.65 -19.88
CA ILE A 235 -6.90 3.95 -21.09
C ILE A 235 -8.06 3.50 -21.98
N GLY A 236 -9.09 2.86 -21.40
CA GLY A 236 -10.24 2.37 -22.15
C GLY A 236 -11.12 3.46 -22.76
N ALA A 237 -10.99 4.71 -22.32
CA ALA A 237 -11.64 5.86 -22.90
C ALA A 237 -10.91 6.43 -24.14
N GLN A 238 -9.72 5.90 -24.48
CA GLN A 238 -8.99 6.35 -25.67
C GLN A 238 -9.50 5.68 -26.93
N PRO A 239 -9.53 6.42 -28.08
CA PRO A 239 -9.91 5.86 -29.38
C PRO A 239 -8.77 5.08 -30.06
N ILE A 240 -8.01 4.27 -29.30
CA ILE A 240 -6.89 3.48 -29.84
C ILE A 240 -7.39 2.08 -30.16
N PRO A 241 -7.57 1.69 -31.42
CA PRO A 241 -8.13 0.38 -31.77
C PRO A 241 -7.14 -0.75 -31.41
N LEU A 242 -7.61 -1.76 -30.66
CA LEU A 242 -6.96 -3.05 -30.38
C LEU A 242 -5.66 -3.04 -29.55
N ALA A 243 -4.98 -1.90 -29.35
CA ALA A 243 -3.79 -1.82 -28.52
C ALA A 243 -4.09 -1.90 -27.02
N ASP A 244 -5.33 -1.60 -26.61
CA ASP A 244 -5.74 -1.46 -25.21
C ASP A 244 -5.93 -2.80 -24.49
N LEU A 245 -6.38 -3.84 -25.20
CA LEU A 245 -6.74 -5.13 -24.60
C LEU A 245 -5.57 -5.82 -23.89
N PRO A 246 -4.38 -5.96 -24.50
CA PRO A 246 -3.23 -6.57 -23.81
C PRO A 246 -2.81 -5.77 -22.59
N ILE A 247 -2.88 -4.43 -22.66
CA ILE A 247 -2.47 -3.55 -21.58
C ILE A 247 -3.44 -3.64 -20.40
N LEU A 248 -4.74 -3.52 -20.68
CA LEU A 248 -5.78 -3.64 -19.65
C LEU A 248 -5.72 -5.01 -18.96
N THR A 249 -5.57 -6.09 -19.74
CA THR A 249 -5.44 -7.44 -19.19
C THR A 249 -4.20 -7.56 -18.32
N THR A 250 -3.07 -7.05 -18.76
CA THR A 250 -1.83 -7.08 -17.98
C THR A 250 -1.95 -6.31 -16.67
N LEU A 251 -2.55 -5.11 -16.69
CA LEU A 251 -2.82 -4.32 -15.48
C LEU A 251 -3.70 -5.08 -14.49
N GLN A 252 -4.75 -5.73 -14.97
CA GLN A 252 -5.65 -6.55 -14.15
C GLN A 252 -4.91 -7.74 -13.52
N LEU A 253 -4.05 -8.41 -14.28
CA LEU A 253 -3.26 -9.55 -13.77
C LEU A 253 -2.20 -9.09 -12.76
N VAL A 254 -1.54 -7.96 -12.98
CA VAL A 254 -0.60 -7.34 -12.03
C VAL A 254 -1.32 -6.96 -10.74
N MET A 255 -2.50 -6.34 -10.83
CA MET A 255 -3.33 -6.01 -9.68
C MET A 255 -3.70 -7.27 -8.87
N VAL A 256 -4.21 -8.32 -9.51
CA VAL A 256 -4.55 -9.58 -8.82
C VAL A 256 -3.33 -10.22 -8.18
N SER A 257 -2.19 -10.26 -8.90
CA SER A 257 -0.92 -10.76 -8.36
C SER A 257 -0.41 -9.93 -7.16
N GLY A 258 -0.65 -8.61 -7.16
CA GLY A 258 -0.36 -7.73 -6.04
C GLY A 258 -1.22 -8.04 -4.81
N ILE A 259 -2.53 -8.27 -5.01
CA ILE A 259 -3.45 -8.67 -3.92
C ILE A 259 -3.07 -10.04 -3.35
N MET A 260 -2.68 -10.99 -4.21
CA MET A 260 -2.14 -12.28 -3.76
C MET A 260 -0.90 -12.09 -2.88
N TYR A 261 0.01 -11.20 -3.28
CA TYR A 261 1.22 -10.91 -2.52
C TYR A 261 0.92 -10.32 -1.14
N LEU A 262 -0.02 -9.36 -1.07
CA LEU A 262 -0.48 -8.78 0.19
C LEU A 262 -1.03 -9.84 1.16
N SER A 263 -1.69 -10.87 0.65
CA SER A 263 -2.23 -11.98 1.46
C SER A 263 -1.17 -13.00 1.92
N GLY A 264 0.13 -12.72 1.75
CA GLY A 264 1.24 -13.61 2.12
C GLY A 264 1.61 -14.66 1.06
N ARG A 265 0.93 -14.70 -0.09
CA ARG A 265 1.25 -15.64 -1.17
C ARG A 265 2.37 -15.09 -2.06
N GLU A 266 3.01 -15.96 -2.84
CA GLU A 266 3.97 -15.52 -3.84
C GLU A 266 3.28 -14.86 -5.04
N ARG A 267 3.96 -13.88 -5.64
CA ARG A 267 3.49 -13.25 -6.89
C ARG A 267 3.50 -14.24 -8.04
N SER A 268 2.35 -14.42 -8.68
CA SER A 268 2.23 -15.31 -9.83
C SER A 268 1.22 -14.77 -10.83
N LEU A 269 1.69 -14.40 -12.02
CA LEU A 269 0.79 -14.01 -13.12
C LEU A 269 -0.01 -15.22 -13.62
N ARG A 270 0.55 -16.43 -13.54
CA ARG A 270 -0.15 -17.64 -13.90
C ARG A 270 -1.35 -17.88 -12.98
N ALA A 271 -1.14 -17.83 -11.67
CA ALA A 271 -2.23 -17.98 -10.70
C ALA A 271 -3.25 -16.86 -10.80
N ALA A 272 -2.82 -15.63 -11.09
CA ALA A 272 -3.71 -14.51 -11.37
C ALA A 272 -4.56 -14.76 -12.63
N THR A 273 -3.98 -15.31 -13.70
CA THR A 273 -4.70 -15.68 -14.93
C THR A 273 -5.72 -16.77 -14.67
N GLU A 274 -5.33 -17.82 -13.93
CA GLU A 274 -6.22 -18.91 -13.53
C GLU A 274 -7.40 -18.39 -12.69
N PHE A 275 -7.13 -17.49 -11.74
CA PHE A 275 -8.18 -16.86 -10.94
C PHE A 275 -9.14 -16.02 -11.78
N VAL A 276 -8.64 -15.11 -12.65
CA VAL A 276 -9.46 -14.29 -13.53
C VAL A 276 -10.26 -15.17 -14.50
N GLY A 277 -9.65 -16.21 -15.06
CA GLY A 277 -10.33 -17.21 -15.88
C GLY A 277 -11.45 -17.92 -15.12
N ALA A 278 -11.20 -18.30 -13.87
CA ALA A 278 -12.18 -18.93 -13.00
C ALA A 278 -13.36 -18.01 -12.66
N LEU A 279 -13.15 -16.71 -12.51
CA LEU A 279 -14.23 -15.74 -12.36
C LEU A 279 -15.13 -15.69 -13.60
N GLY A 280 -14.53 -15.81 -14.79
CA GLY A 280 -15.19 -15.72 -16.09
C GLY A 280 -15.79 -17.02 -16.62
N ALA A 281 -15.41 -18.18 -16.09
CA ALA A 281 -15.72 -19.49 -16.66
C ALA A 281 -17.22 -19.85 -16.77
N ASN A 282 -18.10 -19.17 -16.03
CA ASN A 282 -19.56 -19.40 -16.10
C ASN A 282 -20.34 -18.33 -16.86
N VAL A 283 -19.67 -17.34 -17.41
CA VAL A 283 -20.34 -16.30 -18.20
C VAL A 283 -19.42 -15.99 -19.36
N GLY A 284 -19.88 -16.08 -20.56
CA GLY A 284 -19.22 -15.58 -21.76
C GLY A 284 -18.97 -14.06 -21.70
N ILE A 285 -18.31 -13.63 -20.60
CA ILE A 285 -18.19 -12.24 -20.12
C ILE A 285 -17.44 -11.39 -21.12
N GLY A 286 -16.40 -11.96 -21.72
CA GLY A 286 -15.67 -11.29 -22.79
C GLY A 286 -16.56 -11.04 -24.02
N MET A 287 -17.46 -11.97 -24.36
CA MET A 287 -18.42 -11.80 -25.43
C MET A 287 -19.52 -10.79 -25.06
N LEU A 288 -20.09 -10.86 -23.86
CA LEU A 288 -21.14 -9.94 -23.42
C LEU A 288 -20.62 -8.49 -23.26
N LEU A 289 -19.39 -8.28 -22.78
CA LEU A 289 -18.78 -6.96 -22.74
C LEU A 289 -18.49 -6.42 -24.14
N ARG A 290 -18.04 -7.28 -25.04
CA ARG A 290 -17.77 -6.94 -26.45
C ARG A 290 -19.07 -6.63 -27.21
N GLU A 291 -20.11 -7.42 -27.02
CA GLU A 291 -21.43 -7.18 -27.64
C GLU A 291 -22.14 -5.97 -27.01
N GLY A 292 -22.06 -5.80 -25.69
CA GLY A 292 -22.60 -4.63 -25.01
C GLY A 292 -21.90 -3.33 -25.41
N ALA A 293 -20.57 -3.33 -25.55
CA ALA A 293 -19.82 -2.18 -26.05
C ALA A 293 -20.16 -1.87 -27.51
N ARG A 294 -20.28 -2.89 -28.38
CA ARG A 294 -20.69 -2.71 -29.78
C ARG A 294 -22.11 -2.17 -29.91
N ALA A 295 -23.02 -2.65 -29.10
CA ALA A 295 -24.39 -2.16 -29.07
C ALA A 295 -24.45 -0.69 -28.61
N ALA A 296 -23.69 -0.34 -27.57
CA ALA A 296 -23.60 1.02 -27.06
C ALA A 296 -22.96 2.00 -28.09
N LEU A 297 -21.93 1.57 -28.81
CA LEU A 297 -21.30 2.35 -29.89
C LEU A 297 -22.25 2.67 -31.04
N LYS A 298 -23.23 1.79 -31.33
CA LYS A 298 -24.24 2.04 -32.37
C LYS A 298 -25.29 3.08 -31.98
N PHE A 299 -25.57 3.21 -30.68
CA PHE A 299 -26.63 4.10 -30.19
C PHE A 299 -26.15 5.51 -29.84
N PHE A 300 -24.83 5.73 -29.63
CA PHE A 300 -24.31 7.02 -29.19
C PHE A 300 -23.02 7.41 -29.92
N PRO A 301 -23.09 7.99 -31.12
CA PRO A 301 -21.94 8.54 -31.81
C PRO A 301 -21.34 9.69 -30.95
N GLY A 302 -20.05 9.59 -30.63
CA GLY A 302 -19.30 10.55 -29.80
C GLY A 302 -19.14 10.15 -28.31
N TRP A 303 -20.01 9.34 -27.73
CA TRP A 303 -19.95 8.89 -26.33
C TRP A 303 -19.35 7.48 -26.15
N GLY A 304 -19.06 6.79 -27.23
CA GLY A 304 -18.59 5.41 -27.20
C GLY A 304 -17.31 5.22 -26.43
N ASN A 305 -16.37 6.17 -26.50
CA ASN A 305 -15.08 6.12 -25.82
C ASN A 305 -15.25 6.22 -24.29
N VAL A 306 -16.09 7.16 -23.83
CA VAL A 306 -16.38 7.33 -22.40
C VAL A 306 -17.01 6.05 -21.83
N LEU A 307 -17.95 5.47 -22.57
CA LEU A 307 -18.61 4.23 -22.16
C LEU A 307 -17.63 3.04 -22.12
N CYS A 308 -16.71 2.93 -23.09
CA CYS A 308 -15.68 1.90 -23.09
C CYS A 308 -14.76 2.05 -21.86
N GLY A 309 -14.33 3.26 -21.51
CA GLY A 309 -13.57 3.54 -20.31
C GLY A 309 -14.33 3.13 -19.04
N MET A 310 -15.60 3.51 -18.92
CA MET A 310 -16.44 3.13 -17.76
C MET A 310 -16.56 1.61 -17.62
N ILE A 311 -16.75 0.89 -18.71
CA ILE A 311 -16.83 -0.58 -18.70
C ILE A 311 -15.51 -1.20 -18.30
N ALA A 312 -14.39 -0.70 -18.83
CA ALA A 312 -13.05 -1.17 -18.50
C ALA A 312 -12.75 -0.97 -17.00
N GLY A 313 -12.99 0.23 -16.46
CA GLY A 313 -12.80 0.53 -15.05
C GLY A 313 -13.70 -0.27 -14.12
N ALA A 314 -15.00 -0.38 -14.44
CA ALA A 314 -15.96 -1.15 -13.67
C ALA A 314 -15.62 -2.65 -13.66
N GLY A 315 -15.18 -3.20 -14.79
CA GLY A 315 -14.72 -4.58 -14.89
C GLY A 315 -13.46 -4.83 -14.05
N THR A 316 -12.49 -3.94 -14.13
CA THR A 316 -11.25 -4.00 -13.33
C THR A 316 -11.54 -3.92 -11.83
N PHE A 317 -12.41 -2.99 -11.42
CA PHE A 317 -12.83 -2.87 -10.03
C PHE A 317 -13.51 -4.15 -9.53
N ALA A 318 -14.40 -4.73 -10.30
CA ALA A 318 -15.11 -5.97 -9.93
C ALA A 318 -14.13 -7.16 -9.79
N ILE A 319 -13.12 -7.27 -10.68
CA ILE A 319 -12.07 -8.28 -10.59
C ILE A 319 -11.26 -8.06 -9.30
N GLY A 320 -10.84 -6.83 -9.01
CA GLY A 320 -10.07 -6.50 -7.81
C GLY A 320 -10.84 -6.81 -6.52
N ARG A 321 -12.12 -6.43 -6.42
CA ARG A 321 -12.95 -6.76 -5.26
C ARG A 321 -13.15 -8.26 -5.07
N ALA A 322 -13.31 -9.01 -6.15
CA ALA A 322 -13.36 -10.47 -6.07
C ALA A 322 -12.04 -11.08 -5.59
N ALA A 323 -10.91 -10.49 -6.00
CA ALA A 323 -9.59 -10.92 -5.53
C ALA A 323 -9.39 -10.64 -4.03
N VAL A 324 -9.83 -9.48 -3.52
CA VAL A 324 -9.79 -9.16 -2.08
C VAL A 324 -10.59 -10.19 -1.29
N VAL A 325 -11.84 -10.46 -1.70
CA VAL A 325 -12.72 -11.45 -1.05
C VAL A 325 -12.08 -12.84 -1.02
N TYR A 326 -11.42 -13.25 -2.11
CA TYR A 326 -10.84 -14.59 -2.21
C TYR A 326 -9.49 -14.71 -1.49
N PHE A 327 -8.58 -13.76 -1.70
CA PHE A 327 -7.19 -13.89 -1.23
C PHE A 327 -6.99 -13.32 0.17
N ILE A 328 -7.65 -12.23 0.55
CA ILE A 328 -7.47 -11.57 1.85
C ILE A 328 -8.52 -12.01 2.84
N GLU A 329 -9.80 -11.98 2.46
CA GLU A 329 -10.90 -12.38 3.34
C GLU A 329 -11.03 -13.92 3.47
N GLY A 330 -10.26 -14.69 2.66
CA GLY A 330 -10.24 -16.15 2.72
C GLY A 330 -11.55 -16.84 2.30
N ALA A 331 -12.44 -16.11 1.60
CA ALA A 331 -13.73 -16.62 1.18
C ALA A 331 -13.62 -17.61 0.01
N THR A 332 -14.70 -18.32 -0.29
CA THR A 332 -14.71 -19.30 -1.38
C THR A 332 -14.72 -18.64 -2.77
N LEU A 333 -14.28 -19.39 -3.79
CA LEU A 333 -14.36 -18.92 -5.18
C LEU A 333 -15.82 -18.58 -5.59
N ARG A 334 -16.81 -19.26 -4.98
CA ARG A 334 -18.23 -18.95 -5.20
C ARG A 334 -18.58 -17.55 -4.69
N ASP A 335 -18.06 -17.16 -3.53
CA ASP A 335 -18.32 -15.85 -2.94
C ASP A 335 -17.58 -14.76 -3.72
N ALA A 336 -16.36 -15.03 -4.16
CA ALA A 336 -15.61 -14.14 -5.07
C ALA A 336 -16.39 -13.89 -6.38
N ARG A 337 -16.99 -14.92 -6.98
CA ARG A 337 -17.86 -14.79 -8.17
C ARG A 337 -19.11 -13.95 -7.88
N ARG A 338 -19.71 -14.11 -6.71
CA ARG A 338 -20.87 -13.30 -6.29
C ARG A 338 -20.46 -11.83 -6.11
N ALA A 339 -19.31 -11.56 -5.47
CA ALA A 339 -18.78 -10.22 -5.32
C ALA A 339 -18.50 -9.58 -6.69
N PHE A 340 -17.85 -10.32 -7.59
CA PHE A 340 -17.62 -9.88 -8.97
C PHE A 340 -18.93 -9.49 -9.68
N ALA A 341 -19.93 -10.36 -9.66
CA ALA A 341 -21.21 -10.12 -10.35
C ALA A 341 -21.95 -8.91 -9.76
N ARG A 342 -21.94 -8.75 -8.43
CA ARG A 342 -22.56 -7.61 -7.73
C ARG A 342 -21.91 -6.30 -8.13
N HIS A 343 -20.62 -6.16 -7.97
CA HIS A 343 -19.90 -4.91 -8.24
C HIS A 343 -19.88 -4.54 -9.73
N LYS A 344 -19.86 -5.55 -10.61
CA LYS A 344 -20.04 -5.34 -12.05
C LYS A 344 -21.40 -4.72 -12.36
N LYS A 345 -22.48 -5.24 -11.76
CA LYS A 345 -23.85 -4.74 -11.97
C LYS A 345 -24.06 -3.33 -11.39
N GLU A 346 -23.46 -3.04 -10.25
CA GLU A 346 -23.58 -1.74 -9.58
C GLU A 346 -22.91 -0.61 -10.36
N ARG A 347 -21.76 -0.88 -10.98
CA ARG A 347 -20.90 0.14 -11.63
C ARG A 347 -21.06 0.26 -13.13
N ILE A 348 -21.57 -0.74 -13.82
CA ILE A 348 -21.86 -0.63 -15.25
C ILE A 348 -23.23 0.03 -15.40
N PRO A 349 -23.32 1.24 -15.98
CA PRO A 349 -24.60 1.89 -16.20
C PRO A 349 -25.43 1.09 -17.21
N LEU A 350 -26.58 0.63 -16.77
CA LEU A 350 -27.55 -0.02 -17.66
C LEU A 350 -28.11 1.03 -18.67
N PRO A 351 -28.41 0.65 -19.91
CA PRO A 351 -28.89 1.57 -20.95
C PRO A 351 -30.05 2.47 -20.49
N GLY A 352 -30.97 1.96 -19.68
CA GLY A 352 -32.09 2.72 -19.13
C GLY A 352 -31.71 3.73 -18.03
N ARG A 353 -30.59 3.58 -17.34
CA ARG A 353 -30.06 4.57 -16.40
C ARG A 353 -29.24 5.65 -17.08
N LEU A 354 -28.56 5.32 -18.18
CA LEU A 354 -27.86 6.28 -19.04
C LEU A 354 -28.84 7.25 -19.72
N ALA A 355 -29.97 6.77 -20.18
CA ALA A 355 -31.00 7.61 -20.79
C ALA A 355 -31.59 8.66 -19.81
N LYS A 356 -31.59 8.38 -18.50
CA LYS A 356 -32.04 9.34 -17.45
C LYS A 356 -30.95 10.30 -16.97
N ALA A 357 -29.67 9.98 -17.18
CA ALA A 357 -28.54 10.79 -16.75
C ALA A 357 -28.03 11.77 -17.84
N LEU A 358 -28.49 11.62 -19.07
CA LEU A 358 -28.11 12.51 -20.17
C LEU A 358 -28.96 13.78 -20.13
N PRO A 359 -28.35 14.98 -20.17
CA PRO A 359 -29.11 16.22 -20.33
C PRO A 359 -29.84 16.19 -21.66
N ASP A 360 -31.12 16.53 -21.63
CA ASP A 360 -32.03 16.52 -22.76
C ASP A 360 -31.53 17.51 -23.83
N SER A 361 -30.84 17.02 -24.84
CA SER A 361 -30.29 17.80 -25.94
C SER A 361 -31.40 18.38 -26.86
N ARG A 362 -32.67 18.01 -26.67
CA ARG A 362 -33.82 18.53 -27.45
C ARG A 362 -34.28 19.93 -27.05
N LYS A 363 -33.72 20.53 -25.99
CA LYS A 363 -34.13 21.87 -25.54
C LYS A 363 -33.38 23.04 -26.21
N LYS A 364 -32.41 22.77 -27.10
CA LYS A 364 -31.61 23.84 -27.73
C LYS A 364 -32.09 24.31 -29.12
N ASP A 365 -33.02 23.60 -29.76
CA ASP A 365 -33.43 23.93 -31.12
C ASP A 365 -34.72 24.77 -31.24
N ASN A 366 -35.28 25.25 -30.13
CA ASN A 366 -36.51 26.06 -30.18
C ASN A 366 -36.37 27.48 -29.53
N ALA A 367 -35.17 28.05 -29.56
CA ALA A 367 -34.98 29.42 -29.20
C ALA A 367 -34.20 30.16 -30.28
N GLY A 368 -34.91 30.67 -31.29
CA GLY A 368 -34.33 31.58 -32.24
C GLY A 368 -34.95 31.58 -33.60
N THR A 369 -36.08 32.25 -33.77
CA THR A 369 -36.30 33.19 -34.91
C THR A 369 -37.49 34.06 -34.60
N PRO A 370 -37.30 35.39 -34.68
CA PRO A 370 -38.44 36.30 -34.68
C PRO A 370 -39.17 36.33 -36.05
#